data_ed181ee66f6c6fe3412c5381856136db
#
_entry.id   ed181ee66f6c6fe3412c5381856136db
#
_cell.length_a   1.000
_cell.length_b   1.000
_cell.length_c   1.000
_cell.angle_alpha   90.00
_cell.angle_beta   90.00
_cell.angle_gamma   90.00
#
_symmetry.space_group_name_H-M   'P 1'
#
loop_
_entity.id
_entity.type
_entity.pdbx_description
1 polymer ?
#
loop_
_entity_poly.entity_id
_entity_poly.type
_entity_poly.pdbx_seq_one_letter_code
_entity_poly.pdbx_strand_id
1 'polypeptide(L)'
;MRRVIGLTLVGFGTFLIAIAVLLPTWISSHVIKFPLNEYETATLAASNASYFSATALTEKTGVSLQATYTIKGDGAAGNSSTAVWNQYSYVYDLTNRQPVQQMTRRFAFDRKTAVLVNCCGANINGDSSIEQRGYLGYVFPIGTQKQTYNVFDVTLNRPVPFTYTGTSSVRGIQTYVFVENVAPVQVGTQVVPGSLVGLSAASVTLPEYYQIHLVYDVDPDTGALINVNEHQTVSLRNPATGAQALLLFDADLIATPATVTTVVGLDTTGRNELSLLQTILPLALGIAGGVALIVGILLARRPRADMDLGNISPESAADAAESPGPAAPWEQDGVSADVIPGMEPQAPEQNKAPQATAPSPEAAKKPEAAKKSAE
;
A
#
# COMPACT_ATOMS: atom_id res chain seq x y z
N MET A 1 38.80 -25.10 -24.47
CA MET A 1 38.34 -23.75 -24.27
C MET A 1 36.86 -23.54 -24.67
N ARG A 2 36.44 -23.88 -25.89
CA ARG A 2 35.06 -23.64 -26.41
C ARG A 2 33.93 -24.21 -25.52
N ARG A 3 34.11 -25.46 -25.00
CA ARG A 3 33.13 -26.14 -24.13
C ARG A 3 33.04 -25.47 -22.74
N VAL A 4 34.16 -25.02 -22.19
CA VAL A 4 34.17 -24.31 -20.89
C VAL A 4 33.43 -23.01 -21.01
N ILE A 5 33.70 -22.22 -22.07
CA ILE A 5 32.98 -20.96 -22.37
C ILE A 5 31.47 -21.22 -22.55
N GLY A 6 31.10 -22.28 -23.29
CA GLY A 6 29.72 -22.67 -23.46
C GLY A 6 28.99 -22.98 -22.14
N LEU A 7 29.61 -23.76 -21.25
CA LEU A 7 29.02 -24.09 -19.94
C LEU A 7 28.93 -22.85 -19.02
N THR A 8 29.95 -21.99 -19.05
CA THR A 8 29.89 -20.73 -18.29
C THR A 8 28.75 -19.82 -18.77
N LEU A 9 28.54 -19.71 -20.09
CA LEU A 9 27.43 -18.95 -20.67
C LEU A 9 26.06 -19.56 -20.31
N VAL A 10 25.94 -20.90 -20.27
CA VAL A 10 24.70 -21.56 -19.82
C VAL A 10 24.41 -21.21 -18.37
N GLY A 11 25.40 -21.32 -17.48
CA GLY A 11 25.24 -20.96 -16.08
C GLY A 11 24.85 -19.48 -15.87
N PHE A 12 25.55 -18.59 -16.57
CA PHE A 12 25.26 -17.14 -16.52
C PHE A 12 23.88 -16.80 -17.09
N GLY A 13 23.50 -17.40 -18.23
CA GLY A 13 22.18 -17.20 -18.82
C GLY A 13 21.04 -17.68 -17.92
N THR A 14 21.21 -18.86 -17.28
CA THR A 14 20.24 -19.36 -16.30
C THR A 14 20.12 -18.44 -15.09
N PHE A 15 21.22 -17.91 -14.59
CA PHE A 15 21.25 -16.94 -13.49
C PHE A 15 20.49 -15.66 -13.83
N LEU A 16 20.72 -15.08 -15.02
CA LEU A 16 19.99 -13.88 -15.47
C LEU A 16 18.48 -14.13 -15.60
N ILE A 17 18.06 -15.29 -16.11
CA ILE A 17 16.65 -15.66 -16.20
C ILE A 17 16.04 -15.82 -14.81
N ALA A 18 16.75 -16.43 -13.86
CA ALA A 18 16.30 -16.54 -12.49
C ALA A 18 16.08 -15.15 -11.84
N ILE A 19 17.01 -14.21 -12.02
CA ILE A 19 16.85 -12.82 -11.55
C ILE A 19 15.66 -12.15 -12.26
N ALA A 20 15.51 -12.33 -13.57
CA ALA A 20 14.40 -11.75 -14.33
C ALA A 20 13.02 -12.18 -13.78
N VAL A 21 12.90 -13.39 -13.26
CA VAL A 21 11.66 -13.87 -12.61
C VAL A 21 11.55 -13.37 -11.17
N LEU A 22 12.65 -13.33 -10.42
CA LEU A 22 12.65 -12.93 -9.02
C LEU A 22 12.39 -11.41 -8.86
N LEU A 23 12.81 -10.57 -9.80
CA LEU A 23 12.62 -9.12 -9.74
C LEU A 23 11.14 -8.73 -9.59
N PRO A 24 10.22 -9.09 -10.48
CA PRO A 24 8.82 -8.68 -10.35
C PRO A 24 8.06 -9.44 -9.26
N THR A 25 8.43 -10.69 -8.97
CA THR A 25 7.66 -11.54 -8.06
C THR A 25 8.04 -11.36 -6.59
N TRP A 26 9.32 -11.24 -6.29
CA TRP A 26 9.80 -11.19 -4.91
C TRP A 26 10.50 -9.88 -4.57
N ILE A 27 11.46 -9.41 -5.39
CA ILE A 27 12.28 -8.23 -5.08
C ILE A 27 11.40 -6.98 -5.08
N SER A 28 10.61 -6.74 -6.14
CA SER A 28 9.75 -5.54 -6.22
C SER A 28 8.79 -5.47 -5.05
N SER A 29 8.17 -6.57 -4.67
CA SER A 29 7.24 -6.63 -3.54
C SER A 29 7.88 -6.31 -2.18
N HIS A 30 9.21 -6.44 -2.03
CA HIS A 30 9.93 -6.14 -0.79
C HIS A 30 10.58 -4.75 -0.78
N VAL A 31 10.93 -4.22 -1.97
CA VAL A 31 11.61 -2.93 -2.12
C VAL A 31 10.61 -1.78 -2.28
N ILE A 32 9.55 -1.99 -3.06
CA ILE A 32 8.57 -0.95 -3.35
C ILE A 32 7.70 -0.70 -2.13
N LYS A 33 7.86 0.47 -1.52
CA LYS A 33 7.20 0.89 -0.28
C LYS A 33 7.11 2.40 -0.21
N PHE A 34 6.09 2.93 0.41
CA PHE A 34 6.04 4.36 0.74
C PHE A 34 7.26 4.79 1.55
N PRO A 35 7.83 5.98 1.29
CA PRO A 35 9.03 6.46 1.96
C PRO A 35 8.81 6.70 3.46
N LEU A 36 9.88 6.59 4.24
CA LEU A 36 9.85 6.96 5.66
C LEU A 36 9.97 8.48 5.84
N ASN A 37 10.80 9.12 5.01
CA ASN A 37 11.07 10.55 5.04
C ASN A 37 10.36 11.20 3.85
N GLU A 38 9.07 11.49 4.03
CA GLU A 38 8.29 12.23 3.05
C GLU A 38 8.26 13.71 3.43
N TYR A 39 8.23 14.60 2.45
CA TYR A 39 7.91 16.00 2.65
C TYR A 39 7.14 16.51 1.43
N GLU A 40 5.85 16.69 1.62
CA GLU A 40 4.97 17.15 0.56
C GLU A 40 4.04 18.25 1.09
N THR A 41 3.72 19.22 0.23
CA THR A 41 2.73 20.25 0.49
C THR A 41 1.74 20.32 -0.67
N ALA A 42 0.48 20.09 -0.36
CA ALA A 42 -0.63 20.24 -1.29
C ALA A 42 -1.45 21.50 -0.92
N THR A 43 -1.90 22.21 -1.93
CA THR A 43 -2.74 23.40 -1.78
C THR A 43 -4.04 23.20 -2.55
N LEU A 44 -5.16 23.37 -1.87
CA LEU A 44 -6.50 23.44 -2.45
C LEU A 44 -7.01 24.85 -2.34
N ALA A 45 -7.86 25.27 -3.26
CA ALA A 45 -8.46 26.58 -3.26
C ALA A 45 -9.98 26.48 -3.42
N ALA A 46 -10.70 27.34 -2.74
CA ALA A 46 -12.13 27.55 -2.92
C ALA A 46 -12.40 29.00 -3.30
N SER A 47 -13.27 29.22 -4.29
CA SER A 47 -13.88 30.50 -4.59
C SER A 47 -15.33 30.45 -4.13
N ASN A 48 -15.85 31.60 -3.69
CA ASN A 48 -17.26 31.73 -3.25
C ASN A 48 -17.62 30.86 -2.03
N ALA A 49 -16.65 30.65 -1.13
CA ALA A 49 -16.87 29.90 0.12
C ALA A 49 -17.58 30.78 1.17
N SER A 50 -18.13 30.15 2.19
CA SER A 50 -18.72 30.81 3.35
C SER A 50 -18.14 30.22 4.65
N TYR A 51 -17.89 31.08 5.63
CA TYR A 51 -17.50 30.63 6.96
C TYR A 51 -17.97 31.60 8.07
N PHE A 52 -18.15 31.07 9.27
CA PHE A 52 -18.44 31.91 10.43
C PHE A 52 -17.14 32.46 11.03
N SER A 53 -17.02 33.78 11.07
CA SER A 53 -15.90 34.46 11.72
C SER A 53 -16.16 34.61 13.20
N ALA A 54 -15.49 33.83 14.05
CA ALA A 54 -15.62 33.94 15.51
C ALA A 54 -15.13 35.29 16.05
N THR A 55 -14.21 35.96 15.36
CA THR A 55 -13.71 37.30 15.75
C THR A 55 -14.66 38.41 15.39
N ALA A 56 -15.34 38.30 14.24
CA ALA A 56 -16.34 39.29 13.79
C ALA A 56 -17.77 38.95 14.24
N LEU A 57 -17.99 37.74 14.79
CA LEU A 57 -19.31 37.21 15.17
C LEU A 57 -20.32 37.27 14.02
N THR A 58 -19.87 37.01 12.79
CA THR A 58 -20.72 37.08 11.60
C THR A 58 -20.27 36.06 10.57
N GLU A 59 -21.21 35.63 9.74
CA GLU A 59 -20.91 34.82 8.55
C GLU A 59 -20.23 35.71 7.50
N LYS A 60 -19.19 35.19 6.88
CA LYS A 60 -18.50 35.72 5.71
C LYS A 60 -18.87 34.85 4.51
N THR A 61 -19.39 35.48 3.47
CA THR A 61 -19.87 34.79 2.25
C THR A 61 -19.13 35.31 1.03
N GLY A 62 -19.03 34.49 -0.02
CA GLY A 62 -18.38 34.87 -1.28
C GLY A 62 -16.87 35.07 -1.14
N VAL A 63 -16.25 34.46 -0.14
CA VAL A 63 -14.81 34.58 0.13
C VAL A 63 -13.99 33.55 -0.66
N SER A 64 -12.72 33.89 -0.89
CA SER A 64 -11.74 32.93 -1.44
C SER A 64 -10.92 32.35 -0.30
N LEU A 65 -10.96 31.03 -0.17
CA LEU A 65 -10.20 30.27 0.82
C LEU A 65 -9.04 29.51 0.18
N GLN A 66 -8.00 29.31 0.96
CA GLN A 66 -6.92 28.38 0.60
C GLN A 66 -6.70 27.40 1.75
N ALA A 67 -6.74 26.12 1.43
CA ALA A 67 -6.33 25.04 2.31
C ALA A 67 -4.92 24.59 1.93
N THR A 68 -4.05 24.41 2.93
CA THR A 68 -2.70 23.87 2.75
C THR A 68 -2.55 22.66 3.63
N TYR A 69 -2.13 21.56 3.03
CA TYR A 69 -1.85 20.29 3.69
C TYR A 69 -0.35 20.02 3.57
N THR A 70 0.35 19.96 4.69
CA THR A 70 1.77 19.60 4.72
C THR A 70 1.94 18.26 5.41
N ILE A 71 2.60 17.33 4.73
CA ILE A 71 2.99 16.02 5.26
C ILE A 71 4.49 16.03 5.49
N LYS A 72 4.91 15.52 6.66
CA LYS A 72 6.32 15.34 7.00
C LYS A 72 6.54 13.98 7.65
N GLY A 73 7.34 13.13 7.01
CA GLY A 73 7.75 11.84 7.52
C GLY A 73 8.67 11.96 8.74
N ASP A 74 8.49 11.03 9.68
CA ASP A 74 9.36 10.83 10.83
C ASP A 74 10.06 9.47 10.67
N GLY A 75 11.18 9.48 9.94
CA GLY A 75 11.92 8.26 9.61
C GLY A 75 12.52 7.57 10.84
N ALA A 76 12.75 8.31 11.94
CA ALA A 76 13.27 7.74 13.18
C ALA A 76 12.21 6.94 13.95
N ALA A 77 10.95 7.31 13.82
CA ALA A 77 9.83 6.59 14.45
C ALA A 77 9.30 5.44 13.58
N GLY A 78 9.65 5.40 12.29
CA GLY A 78 9.25 4.35 11.36
C GLY A 78 10.21 3.15 11.35
N ASN A 79 9.86 2.13 10.56
CA ASN A 79 10.69 0.94 10.37
C ASN A 79 10.51 0.35 8.94
N SER A 80 10.98 -0.87 8.72
CA SER A 80 10.90 -1.53 7.39
C SER A 80 9.48 -1.76 6.87
N SER A 81 8.47 -1.84 7.75
CA SER A 81 7.07 -2.09 7.40
C SER A 81 6.14 -0.91 7.69
N THR A 82 6.47 -0.06 8.66
CA THR A 82 5.60 1.02 9.14
C THR A 82 6.24 2.38 8.91
N ALA A 83 5.53 3.27 8.23
CA ALA A 83 5.87 4.69 8.15
C ALA A 83 5.11 5.47 9.22
N VAL A 84 5.72 6.54 9.74
CA VAL A 84 5.11 7.47 10.67
C VAL A 84 5.21 8.86 10.07
N TRP A 85 4.07 9.49 9.81
CA TRP A 85 4.03 10.82 9.24
C TRP A 85 3.24 11.79 10.12
N ASN A 86 3.62 13.06 10.04
CA ASN A 86 2.91 14.17 10.68
C ASN A 86 2.26 15.00 9.58
N GLN A 87 1.00 15.34 9.80
CA GLN A 87 0.23 16.24 8.96
C GLN A 87 -0.06 17.53 9.73
N TYR A 88 0.04 18.61 9.00
CA TYR A 88 -0.48 19.90 9.39
C TYR A 88 -1.39 20.42 8.27
N SER A 89 -2.65 20.70 8.58
CA SER A 89 -3.59 21.34 7.66
C SER A 89 -4.05 22.70 8.20
N TYR A 90 -4.18 23.62 7.28
CA TYR A 90 -4.49 25.00 7.60
C TYR A 90 -5.33 25.63 6.49
N VAL A 91 -6.53 26.10 6.85
CA VAL A 91 -7.43 26.84 5.94
C VAL A 91 -7.47 28.29 6.36
N TYR A 92 -7.29 29.20 5.42
CA TYR A 92 -7.34 30.65 5.68
C TYR A 92 -8.04 31.40 4.57
N ASP A 93 -8.64 32.54 4.96
CA ASP A 93 -9.22 33.51 4.04
C ASP A 93 -8.10 34.30 3.34
N LEU A 94 -8.07 34.24 2.00
CA LEU A 94 -7.06 34.90 1.18
C LEU A 94 -7.07 36.42 1.30
N THR A 95 -8.21 37.00 1.63
CA THR A 95 -8.38 38.45 1.71
C THR A 95 -7.69 39.06 2.92
N ASN A 96 -7.80 38.42 4.07
CA ASN A 96 -7.35 38.96 5.35
C ASN A 96 -6.36 38.07 6.11
N ARG A 97 -6.01 36.90 5.56
CA ARG A 97 -5.14 35.91 6.18
C ARG A 97 -5.64 35.35 7.52
N GLN A 98 -6.93 35.50 7.80
CA GLN A 98 -7.52 34.94 9.01
C GLN A 98 -7.58 33.41 8.94
N PRO A 99 -7.17 32.71 10.00
CA PRO A 99 -7.35 31.28 10.11
C PRO A 99 -8.84 30.95 10.21
N VAL A 100 -9.28 29.99 9.40
CA VAL A 100 -10.63 29.45 9.38
C VAL A 100 -10.67 28.07 10.04
N GLN A 101 -9.75 27.20 9.65
CA GLN A 101 -9.58 25.88 10.25
C GLN A 101 -8.10 25.54 10.36
N GLN A 102 -7.75 24.73 11.36
CA GLN A 102 -6.41 24.14 11.47
C GLN A 102 -6.51 22.79 12.16
N MET A 103 -5.65 21.88 11.76
CA MET A 103 -5.58 20.54 12.34
C MET A 103 -4.14 20.02 12.31
N THR A 104 -3.77 19.31 13.34
CA THR A 104 -2.55 18.50 13.36
C THR A 104 -2.93 17.03 13.50
N ARG A 105 -2.20 16.17 12.80
CA ARG A 105 -2.41 14.72 12.88
C ARG A 105 -1.06 14.02 12.84
N ARG A 106 -0.85 13.08 13.73
CA ARG A 106 0.23 12.10 13.64
C ARG A 106 -0.39 10.74 13.40
N PHE A 107 0.14 10.02 12.43
CA PHE A 107 -0.38 8.70 12.06
C PHE A 107 0.76 7.77 11.66
N ALA A 108 0.55 6.48 11.89
CA ALA A 108 1.39 5.41 11.40
C ALA A 108 0.59 4.52 10.46
N PHE A 109 1.25 3.96 9.45
CA PHE A 109 0.60 3.11 8.47
C PHE A 109 1.55 2.08 7.86
N ASP A 110 1.00 0.99 7.36
CA ASP A 110 1.77 -0.01 6.62
C ASP A 110 2.23 0.56 5.27
N ARG A 111 3.54 0.47 5.01
CA ARG A 111 4.21 1.11 3.87
C ARG A 111 3.86 0.54 2.50
N LYS A 112 3.06 -0.52 2.41
CA LYS A 112 2.59 -1.11 1.14
C LYS A 112 1.10 -0.93 0.95
N THR A 113 0.35 -1.18 2.00
CA THR A 113 -1.11 -1.25 1.95
C THR A 113 -1.77 0.07 2.34
N ALA A 114 -1.02 1.05 2.84
CA ALA A 114 -1.55 2.31 3.38
C ALA A 114 -2.60 2.12 4.50
N VAL A 115 -2.63 0.95 5.13
CA VAL A 115 -3.53 0.66 6.26
C VAL A 115 -2.94 1.29 7.52
N LEU A 116 -3.77 2.02 8.25
CA LEU A 116 -3.41 2.70 9.50
C LEU A 116 -3.09 1.70 10.60
N VAL A 117 -2.09 2.05 11.42
CA VAL A 117 -1.63 1.29 12.58
C VAL A 117 -1.59 2.21 13.79
N ASN A 118 -2.24 1.81 14.90
CA ASN A 118 -2.24 2.60 16.12
C ASN A 118 -0.95 2.37 16.91
N CYS A 119 0.11 3.10 16.55
CA CYS A 119 1.39 3.08 17.26
C CYS A 119 2.07 4.44 17.22
N CYS A 120 3.24 4.51 17.77
CA CYS A 120 4.25 5.52 17.50
C CYS A 120 3.81 6.96 17.82
N GLY A 121 2.88 7.10 18.78
CA GLY A 121 2.33 8.39 19.21
C GLY A 121 1.27 8.96 18.27
N ALA A 122 0.54 8.10 17.54
CA ALA A 122 -0.58 8.52 16.70
C ALA A 122 -1.59 9.37 17.50
N ASN A 123 -2.00 10.51 16.93
CA ASN A 123 -2.94 11.43 17.57
C ASN A 123 -3.60 12.35 16.55
N ILE A 124 -4.71 12.98 16.93
CA ILE A 124 -5.36 14.05 16.19
C ILE A 124 -5.50 15.26 17.13
N ASN A 125 -4.94 16.40 16.76
CA ASN A 125 -4.90 17.61 17.59
C ASN A 125 -4.35 17.38 19.01
N GLY A 126 -3.39 16.42 19.15
CA GLY A 126 -2.81 16.03 20.43
C GLY A 126 -3.61 14.95 21.19
N ASP A 127 -4.81 14.60 20.75
CA ASP A 127 -5.61 13.54 21.36
C ASP A 127 -5.17 12.17 20.84
N SER A 128 -4.49 11.41 21.68
CA SER A 128 -4.03 10.05 21.41
C SER A 128 -5.05 8.96 21.76
N SER A 129 -6.21 9.31 22.32
CA SER A 129 -7.30 8.38 22.60
C SER A 129 -8.06 7.95 21.36
N ILE A 130 -7.94 8.73 20.27
CA ILE A 130 -8.60 8.46 19.01
C ILE A 130 -7.84 7.36 18.25
N GLU A 131 -8.45 6.18 18.15
CA GLU A 131 -7.90 5.09 17.37
C GLU A 131 -8.13 5.31 15.88
N GLN A 132 -7.05 5.47 15.12
CA GLN A 132 -7.09 5.65 13.68
C GLN A 132 -7.10 4.28 12.99
N ARG A 133 -8.18 3.95 12.28
CA ARG A 133 -8.39 2.64 11.66
C ARG A 133 -8.76 2.79 10.18
N GLY A 134 -8.56 1.72 9.39
CA GLY A 134 -8.84 1.72 7.96
C GLY A 134 -7.65 2.20 7.14
N TYR A 135 -7.91 2.78 5.97
CA TYR A 135 -6.88 3.29 5.07
C TYR A 135 -6.56 4.76 5.37
N LEU A 136 -5.36 5.16 4.99
CA LEU A 136 -4.85 6.51 5.29
C LEU A 136 -5.60 7.62 4.54
N GLY A 137 -5.86 7.45 3.24
CA GLY A 137 -6.54 8.43 2.39
C GLY A 137 -5.62 9.45 1.70
N TYR A 138 -4.42 9.70 2.19
CA TYR A 138 -3.40 10.51 1.48
C TYR A 138 -2.68 9.75 0.39
N VAL A 139 -2.53 8.46 0.59
CA VAL A 139 -2.09 7.48 -0.38
C VAL A 139 -2.98 6.25 -0.25
N PHE A 140 -3.18 5.58 -1.36
CA PHE A 140 -3.88 4.31 -1.46
C PHE A 140 -2.85 3.17 -1.57
N PRO A 141 -3.25 1.91 -1.43
CA PRO A 141 -2.34 0.79 -1.64
C PRO A 141 -1.61 0.87 -2.99
N ILE A 142 -0.32 0.56 -3.02
CA ILE A 142 0.41 0.40 -4.28
C ILE A 142 -0.25 -0.73 -5.08
N GLY A 143 -0.64 -0.48 -6.31
CA GLY A 143 -1.49 -1.39 -7.08
C GLY A 143 -2.96 -1.31 -6.66
N THR A 144 -3.48 -0.08 -6.47
CA THR A 144 -4.88 0.20 -6.09
C THR A 144 -5.87 -0.51 -7.01
N GLN A 145 -6.86 -1.18 -6.41
CA GLN A 145 -7.88 -1.95 -7.11
C GLN A 145 -9.21 -1.20 -7.21
N LYS A 146 -10.06 -1.60 -8.17
CA LYS A 146 -11.42 -1.08 -8.38
C LYS A 146 -12.39 -1.63 -7.34
N GLN A 147 -12.24 -1.22 -6.09
CA GLN A 147 -13.04 -1.68 -4.96
C GLN A 147 -13.33 -0.53 -4.00
N THR A 148 -14.13 -0.76 -2.97
CA THR A 148 -14.35 0.21 -1.89
C THR A 148 -13.21 0.10 -0.87
N TYR A 149 -12.65 1.25 -0.48
CA TYR A 149 -11.68 1.39 0.61
C TYR A 149 -12.32 2.13 1.78
N ASN A 150 -12.23 1.57 2.99
CA ASN A 150 -12.68 2.26 4.19
C ASN A 150 -11.58 3.19 4.68
N VAL A 151 -11.65 4.46 4.29
CA VAL A 151 -10.66 5.51 4.63
C VAL A 151 -11.04 6.18 5.94
N PHE A 152 -10.05 6.49 6.78
CA PHE A 152 -10.29 7.15 8.06
C PHE A 152 -10.64 8.64 7.88
N ASP A 153 -11.86 9.00 8.21
CA ASP A 153 -12.31 10.39 8.28
C ASP A 153 -11.95 10.98 9.65
N VAL A 154 -11.17 12.06 9.65
CA VAL A 154 -10.64 12.70 10.88
C VAL A 154 -11.69 13.50 11.65
N THR A 155 -12.77 13.93 11.00
CA THR A 155 -13.87 14.66 11.62
C THR A 155 -14.85 13.69 12.28
N LEU A 156 -15.10 12.55 11.63
CA LEU A 156 -15.98 11.50 12.14
C LEU A 156 -15.27 10.55 13.12
N ASN A 157 -13.95 10.59 13.18
CA ASN A 157 -13.11 9.68 13.97
C ASN A 157 -13.39 8.19 13.70
N ARG A 158 -13.71 7.86 12.45
CA ARG A 158 -14.00 6.48 12.02
C ARG A 158 -13.74 6.27 10.54
N PRO A 159 -13.55 5.01 10.10
CA PRO A 159 -13.49 4.70 8.68
C PRO A 159 -14.82 4.95 7.97
N VAL A 160 -14.76 5.49 6.75
CA VAL A 160 -15.87 5.72 5.84
C VAL A 160 -15.58 5.13 4.47
N PRO A 161 -16.60 4.68 3.71
CA PRO A 161 -16.37 4.05 2.42
C PRO A 161 -16.03 5.08 1.34
N PHE A 162 -14.85 4.94 0.73
CA PHE A 162 -14.49 5.54 -0.55
C PHE A 162 -14.79 4.52 -1.65
N THR A 163 -15.84 4.76 -2.40
CA THR A 163 -16.32 3.81 -3.40
C THR A 163 -15.73 4.13 -4.77
N TYR A 164 -15.20 3.13 -5.44
CA TYR A 164 -14.78 3.26 -6.84
C TYR A 164 -16.01 3.54 -7.73
N THR A 165 -15.96 4.61 -8.51
CA THR A 165 -17.06 5.05 -9.38
C THR A 165 -16.72 5.07 -10.86
N GLY A 166 -15.43 5.03 -11.20
CA GLY A 166 -15.01 5.08 -12.60
C GLY A 166 -13.51 5.33 -12.78
N THR A 167 -13.15 5.65 -14.02
CA THR A 167 -11.80 6.07 -14.40
C THR A 167 -11.81 7.48 -14.95
N SER A 168 -10.72 8.20 -14.78
CA SER A 168 -10.48 9.53 -15.30
C SER A 168 -9.08 9.62 -15.90
N SER A 169 -8.72 10.79 -16.43
CA SER A 169 -7.36 11.09 -16.87
C SER A 169 -6.98 12.49 -16.41
N VAL A 170 -5.96 12.58 -15.58
CA VAL A 170 -5.44 13.84 -15.06
C VAL A 170 -4.04 14.07 -15.62
N ARG A 171 -3.89 15.06 -16.49
CA ARG A 171 -2.62 15.41 -17.17
C ARG A 171 -1.88 14.23 -17.78
N GLY A 172 -2.65 13.30 -18.38
CA GLY A 172 -2.11 12.12 -19.07
C GLY A 172 -1.94 10.88 -18.17
N ILE A 173 -2.10 11.00 -16.86
CA ILE A 173 -2.14 9.86 -15.94
C ILE A 173 -3.56 9.31 -15.92
N GLN A 174 -3.72 8.00 -16.19
CA GLN A 174 -4.99 7.31 -16.00
C GLN A 174 -5.23 7.09 -14.52
N THR A 175 -6.36 7.57 -14.01
CA THR A 175 -6.70 7.50 -12.59
C THR A 175 -7.96 6.67 -12.35
N TYR A 176 -8.08 6.11 -11.15
CA TYR A 176 -9.32 5.58 -10.61
C TYR A 176 -10.00 6.66 -9.78
N VAL A 177 -11.31 6.83 -9.99
CA VAL A 177 -12.11 7.81 -9.26
C VAL A 177 -12.76 7.13 -8.07
N PHE A 178 -12.47 7.64 -6.88
CA PHE A 178 -13.10 7.22 -5.63
C PHE A 178 -13.92 8.35 -5.04
N VAL A 179 -15.10 8.02 -4.56
CA VAL A 179 -16.04 8.99 -3.98
C VAL A 179 -16.40 8.60 -2.56
N GLU A 180 -16.26 9.56 -1.65
CA GLU A 180 -16.86 9.57 -0.33
C GLU A 180 -18.07 10.49 -0.35
N ASN A 181 -19.17 10.06 0.23
CA ASN A 181 -20.37 10.87 0.40
C ASN A 181 -20.95 10.63 1.78
N VAL A 182 -20.77 11.58 2.68
CA VAL A 182 -21.33 11.58 4.03
C VAL A 182 -22.49 12.55 4.08
N ALA A 183 -23.69 12.03 4.28
CA ALA A 183 -24.88 12.84 4.55
C ALA A 183 -24.70 13.60 5.88
N PRO A 184 -25.44 14.68 6.12
CA PRO A 184 -25.34 15.45 7.35
C PRO A 184 -25.45 14.56 8.60
N VAL A 185 -24.39 14.51 9.40
CA VAL A 185 -24.28 13.71 10.62
C VAL A 185 -23.82 14.58 11.78
N GLN A 186 -24.38 14.38 12.95
CA GLN A 186 -23.98 15.10 14.15
C GLN A 186 -22.59 14.62 14.60
N VAL A 187 -21.65 15.57 14.76
CA VAL A 187 -20.27 15.32 15.18
C VAL A 187 -19.95 15.87 16.56
N GLY A 188 -20.81 16.75 17.08
CA GLY A 188 -20.59 17.37 18.39
C GLY A 188 -21.71 18.30 18.77
N THR A 189 -21.39 19.19 19.71
CA THR A 189 -22.23 20.33 20.10
C THR A 189 -21.37 21.55 20.34
N GLN A 190 -21.89 22.72 20.02
CA GLN A 190 -21.22 24.00 20.32
C GLN A 190 -22.12 24.91 21.15
N VAL A 191 -21.52 25.66 22.07
CA VAL A 191 -22.18 26.73 22.85
C VAL A 191 -21.94 28.03 22.12
N VAL A 192 -23.01 28.68 21.73
CA VAL A 192 -22.97 29.96 21.02
C VAL A 192 -23.85 31.01 21.71
N PRO A 193 -23.58 32.34 21.57
CA PRO A 193 -24.50 33.36 22.01
C PRO A 193 -25.89 33.18 21.36
N GLY A 194 -26.95 33.24 22.14
CA GLY A 194 -28.32 33.09 21.64
C GLY A 194 -28.67 34.11 20.56
N SER A 195 -28.13 35.33 20.63
CA SER A 195 -28.31 36.38 19.64
C SER A 195 -27.87 35.99 18.22
N LEU A 196 -26.87 35.11 18.07
CA LEU A 196 -26.41 34.65 16.76
C LEU A 196 -27.43 33.75 16.05
N VAL A 197 -28.36 33.16 16.80
CA VAL A 197 -29.37 32.24 16.30
C VAL A 197 -30.80 32.74 16.58
N GLY A 198 -30.95 34.07 16.85
CA GLY A 198 -32.25 34.70 17.03
C GLY A 198 -32.95 34.39 18.35
N LEU A 199 -32.20 33.92 19.37
CA LEU A 199 -32.73 33.61 20.70
C LEU A 199 -32.33 34.66 21.74
N SER A 200 -33.21 34.93 22.71
CA SER A 200 -32.97 35.87 23.80
C SER A 200 -32.08 35.35 24.92
N ALA A 201 -31.81 34.04 24.94
CA ALA A 201 -30.91 33.44 25.92
C ALA A 201 -29.48 33.97 25.76
N ALA A 202 -28.73 34.10 26.85
CA ALA A 202 -27.34 34.57 26.79
C ALA A 202 -26.45 33.61 25.99
N SER A 203 -26.68 32.29 26.11
CA SER A 203 -26.03 31.27 25.33
C SER A 203 -26.96 30.08 25.12
N VAL A 204 -26.73 29.32 24.05
CA VAL A 204 -27.45 28.10 23.69
C VAL A 204 -26.44 27.05 23.24
N THR A 205 -26.74 25.80 23.54
CA THR A 205 -25.98 24.65 23.04
C THR A 205 -26.69 24.08 21.83
N LEU A 206 -26.03 24.03 20.69
CA LEU A 206 -26.59 23.51 19.44
C LEU A 206 -25.77 22.31 18.94
N PRO A 207 -26.43 21.32 18.35
CA PRO A 207 -25.75 20.19 17.72
C PRO A 207 -25.03 20.67 16.45
N GLU A 208 -23.77 20.24 16.32
CA GLU A 208 -22.92 20.48 15.17
C GLU A 208 -23.04 19.34 14.18
N TYR A 209 -23.31 19.64 12.93
CA TYR A 209 -23.43 18.71 11.84
C TYR A 209 -22.34 18.92 10.81
N TYR A 210 -21.77 17.82 10.38
CA TYR A 210 -20.78 17.70 9.33
C TYR A 210 -21.36 16.96 8.13
N GLN A 211 -21.04 17.43 6.95
CA GLN A 211 -21.36 16.81 5.67
C GLN A 211 -20.15 16.96 4.75
N ILE A 212 -19.85 15.93 3.96
CA ILE A 212 -18.78 16.00 2.96
C ILE A 212 -19.16 15.20 1.71
N HIS A 213 -18.78 15.74 0.56
CA HIS A 213 -18.69 15.03 -0.71
C HIS A 213 -17.26 15.18 -1.23
N LEU A 214 -16.53 14.08 -1.32
CA LEU A 214 -15.11 14.07 -1.63
C LEU A 214 -14.85 13.16 -2.83
N VAL A 215 -14.16 13.69 -3.84
CA VAL A 215 -13.79 12.98 -5.05
C VAL A 215 -12.27 12.95 -5.17
N TYR A 216 -11.72 11.75 -5.26
CA TYR A 216 -10.30 11.51 -5.42
C TYR A 216 -10.00 10.87 -6.77
N ASP A 217 -9.02 11.43 -7.49
CA ASP A 217 -8.38 10.80 -8.63
C ASP A 217 -7.08 10.16 -8.15
N VAL A 218 -7.02 8.83 -8.17
CA VAL A 218 -5.89 8.04 -7.64
C VAL A 218 -5.20 7.29 -8.77
N ASP A 219 -3.87 7.38 -8.84
CA ASP A 219 -3.10 6.51 -9.73
C ASP A 219 -3.15 5.06 -9.22
N PRO A 220 -3.64 4.10 -10.04
CA PRO A 220 -3.72 2.72 -9.61
C PRO A 220 -2.36 2.05 -9.40
N ASP A 221 -1.31 2.48 -10.10
CA ASP A 221 0.00 1.83 -10.05
C ASP A 221 0.76 2.20 -8.78
N THR A 222 0.79 3.49 -8.45
CA THR A 222 1.54 4.03 -7.30
C THR A 222 0.71 4.17 -6.03
N GLY A 223 -0.62 4.30 -6.17
CA GLY A 223 -1.52 4.66 -5.07
C GLY A 223 -1.49 6.16 -4.73
N ALA A 224 -0.84 6.99 -5.55
CA ALA A 224 -0.76 8.44 -5.33
C ALA A 224 -2.11 9.13 -5.56
N LEU A 225 -2.44 10.09 -4.70
CA LEU A 225 -3.60 10.94 -4.84
C LEU A 225 -3.26 12.10 -5.80
N ILE A 226 -3.73 12.01 -7.05
CA ILE A 226 -3.36 12.92 -8.15
C ILE A 226 -4.16 14.22 -8.11
N ASN A 227 -5.45 14.13 -7.76
CA ASN A 227 -6.34 15.27 -7.71
C ASN A 227 -7.42 15.09 -6.63
N VAL A 228 -7.87 16.19 -6.07
CA VAL A 228 -8.87 16.26 -5.00
C VAL A 228 -9.91 17.31 -5.32
N ASN A 229 -11.17 16.94 -5.14
CA ASN A 229 -12.30 17.87 -5.09
C ASN A 229 -13.13 17.55 -3.85
N GLU A 230 -13.24 18.51 -2.92
CA GLU A 230 -13.86 18.37 -1.61
C GLU A 230 -14.92 19.46 -1.43
N HIS A 231 -16.19 19.06 -1.32
CA HIS A 231 -17.26 19.94 -0.86
C HIS A 231 -17.58 19.60 0.59
N GLN A 232 -17.26 20.51 1.51
CA GLN A 232 -17.47 20.33 2.94
C GLN A 232 -18.45 21.37 3.47
N THR A 233 -19.44 20.92 4.27
CA THR A 233 -20.37 21.79 5.00
C THR A 233 -20.35 21.44 6.48
N VAL A 234 -20.18 22.47 7.34
CA VAL A 234 -20.32 22.35 8.80
C VAL A 234 -21.34 23.38 9.28
N SER A 235 -22.35 22.95 10.03
CA SER A 235 -23.42 23.82 10.49
C SER A 235 -23.91 23.46 11.88
N LEU A 236 -24.40 24.47 12.61
CA LEU A 236 -25.19 24.24 13.82
C LEU A 236 -26.66 24.17 13.45
N ARG A 237 -27.39 23.23 14.04
CA ARG A 237 -28.81 23.02 13.76
C ARG A 237 -29.67 23.20 14.99
N ASN A 238 -30.90 23.65 14.74
CA ASN A 238 -31.92 23.71 15.78
C ASN A 238 -32.35 22.27 16.16
N PRO A 239 -32.20 21.84 17.42
CA PRO A 239 -32.49 20.47 17.83
C PRO A 239 -33.98 20.10 17.71
N ALA A 240 -34.89 21.07 17.74
CA ALA A 240 -36.33 20.83 17.65
C ALA A 240 -36.83 20.68 16.20
N THR A 241 -36.21 21.39 15.25
CA THR A 241 -36.68 21.43 13.85
C THR A 241 -35.72 20.77 12.87
N GLY A 242 -34.47 20.54 13.27
CA GLY A 242 -33.38 20.08 12.39
C GLY A 242 -32.90 21.14 11.38
N ALA A 243 -33.51 22.34 11.36
CA ALA A 243 -33.13 23.40 10.46
C ALA A 243 -31.75 23.97 10.80
N GLN A 244 -31.00 24.40 9.79
CA GLN A 244 -29.73 25.11 9.98
C GLN A 244 -29.98 26.40 10.74
N ALA A 245 -29.33 26.60 11.87
CA ALA A 245 -29.39 27.78 12.72
C ALA A 245 -28.18 28.70 12.48
N LEU A 246 -27.00 28.13 12.18
CA LEU A 246 -25.79 28.89 11.89
C LEU A 246 -24.88 28.05 10.96
N LEU A 247 -24.42 28.64 9.88
CA LEU A 247 -23.39 28.06 9.03
C LEU A 247 -22.01 28.31 9.66
N LEU A 248 -21.23 27.25 9.86
CA LEU A 248 -19.86 27.38 10.37
C LEU A 248 -18.84 27.35 9.23
N PHE A 249 -19.07 26.53 8.22
CA PHE A 249 -18.18 26.38 7.07
C PHE A 249 -18.93 25.79 5.87
N ASP A 250 -18.66 26.32 4.67
CA ASP A 250 -19.15 25.78 3.41
C ASP A 250 -18.17 26.16 2.29
N ALA A 251 -17.53 25.16 1.68
CA ALA A 251 -16.53 25.39 0.66
C ALA A 251 -16.37 24.20 -0.29
N ASP A 252 -16.15 24.55 -1.57
CA ASP A 252 -15.64 23.64 -2.61
C ASP A 252 -14.12 23.82 -2.71
N LEU A 253 -13.37 22.96 -2.06
CA LEU A 253 -11.91 22.97 -2.04
C LEU A 253 -11.38 22.07 -3.16
N ILE A 254 -10.74 22.64 -4.16
CA ILE A 254 -10.22 21.93 -5.33
C ILE A 254 -8.70 22.06 -5.36
N ALA A 255 -8.00 20.96 -5.65
CA ALA A 255 -6.55 20.98 -5.80
C ALA A 255 -6.12 22.02 -6.85
N THR A 256 -5.17 22.89 -6.47
CA THR A 256 -4.70 23.93 -7.39
C THR A 256 -3.96 23.32 -8.57
N PRO A 257 -3.95 23.96 -9.75
CA PRO A 257 -3.19 23.50 -10.91
C PRO A 257 -1.69 23.31 -10.61
N ALA A 258 -1.12 24.09 -9.68
CA ALA A 258 0.26 23.95 -9.23
C ALA A 258 0.46 22.65 -8.44
N THR A 259 -0.43 22.37 -7.47
CA THR A 259 -0.45 21.12 -6.72
C THR A 259 -0.53 19.91 -7.65
N VAL A 260 -1.52 19.89 -8.55
CA VAL A 260 -1.68 18.79 -9.52
C VAL A 260 -0.42 18.61 -10.38
N THR A 261 0.24 19.72 -10.81
CA THR A 261 1.49 19.62 -11.58
C THR A 261 2.61 18.97 -10.78
N THR A 262 2.77 19.40 -9.52
CA THR A 262 3.81 18.85 -8.62
C THR A 262 3.59 17.37 -8.35
N VAL A 263 2.36 17.00 -7.98
CA VAL A 263 2.00 15.60 -7.69
C VAL A 263 2.18 14.71 -8.91
N VAL A 264 1.73 15.14 -10.10
CA VAL A 264 1.94 14.42 -11.36
C VAL A 264 3.43 14.21 -11.66
N GLY A 265 4.28 15.21 -11.38
CA GLY A 265 5.73 15.09 -11.55
C GLY A 265 6.36 14.05 -10.62
N LEU A 266 5.97 14.05 -9.35
CA LEU A 266 6.42 13.08 -8.33
C LEU A 266 5.93 11.67 -8.69
N ASP A 267 4.65 11.55 -9.01
CA ASP A 267 4.03 10.29 -9.38
C ASP A 267 4.66 9.67 -10.64
N THR A 268 4.94 10.47 -11.67
CA THR A 268 5.63 10.02 -12.89
C THR A 268 7.00 9.43 -12.56
N THR A 269 7.74 10.01 -11.61
CA THR A 269 9.02 9.45 -11.13
C THR A 269 8.81 8.09 -10.47
N GLY A 270 7.85 7.97 -9.56
CA GLY A 270 7.49 6.70 -8.92
C GLY A 270 7.05 5.63 -9.93
N ARG A 271 6.23 5.98 -10.92
CA ARG A 271 5.81 5.08 -12.02
C ARG A 271 7.01 4.57 -12.83
N ASN A 272 7.97 5.45 -13.13
CA ASN A 272 9.17 5.07 -13.86
C ASN A 272 10.02 4.06 -13.07
N GLU A 273 10.16 4.26 -11.76
CA GLU A 273 10.87 3.32 -10.87
C GLU A 273 10.15 1.98 -10.80
N LEU A 274 8.82 1.99 -10.67
CA LEU A 274 7.98 0.78 -10.71
C LEU A 274 8.15 0.03 -12.04
N SER A 275 8.03 0.73 -13.17
CA SER A 275 8.17 0.17 -14.52
C SER A 275 9.57 -0.41 -14.75
N LEU A 276 10.61 0.28 -14.27
CA LEU A 276 11.99 -0.22 -14.35
C LEU A 276 12.16 -1.56 -13.63
N LEU A 277 11.67 -1.66 -12.40
CA LEU A 277 11.83 -2.87 -11.58
C LEU A 277 10.92 -4.03 -11.98
N GLN A 278 9.68 -3.72 -12.41
CA GLN A 278 8.66 -4.74 -12.68
C GLN A 278 8.62 -5.18 -14.14
N THR A 279 9.07 -4.35 -15.08
CA THR A 279 8.91 -4.63 -16.52
C THR A 279 10.22 -4.52 -17.29
N ILE A 280 10.89 -3.37 -17.28
CA ILE A 280 12.03 -3.10 -18.18
C ILE A 280 13.22 -3.99 -17.84
N LEU A 281 13.64 -3.99 -16.57
CA LEU A 281 14.80 -4.76 -16.12
C LEU A 281 14.58 -6.28 -16.22
N PRO A 282 13.44 -6.86 -15.80
CA PRO A 282 13.14 -8.27 -16.00
C PRO A 282 13.16 -8.68 -17.47
N LEU A 283 12.55 -7.89 -18.35
CA LEU A 283 12.54 -8.18 -19.79
C LEU A 283 13.95 -8.16 -20.40
N ALA A 284 14.75 -7.14 -20.07
CA ALA A 284 16.12 -7.02 -20.55
C ALA A 284 17.01 -8.20 -20.08
N LEU A 285 16.90 -8.56 -18.79
CA LEU A 285 17.61 -9.70 -18.21
C LEU A 285 17.15 -11.03 -18.79
N GLY A 286 15.85 -11.20 -19.02
CA GLY A 286 15.27 -12.39 -19.64
C GLY A 286 15.77 -12.59 -21.07
N ILE A 287 15.80 -11.53 -21.88
CA ILE A 287 16.32 -11.57 -23.25
C ILE A 287 17.82 -11.88 -23.24
N ALA A 288 18.62 -11.13 -22.45
CA ALA A 288 20.05 -11.36 -22.35
C ALA A 288 20.40 -12.76 -21.85
N GLY A 289 19.68 -13.26 -20.85
CA GLY A 289 19.82 -14.60 -20.32
C GLY A 289 19.46 -15.70 -21.34
N GLY A 290 18.36 -15.49 -22.09
CA GLY A 290 17.94 -16.40 -23.16
C GLY A 290 18.98 -16.51 -24.28
N VAL A 291 19.52 -15.37 -24.74
CA VAL A 291 20.59 -15.33 -25.75
C VAL A 291 21.85 -16.04 -25.24
N ALA A 292 22.29 -15.73 -24.01
CA ALA A 292 23.47 -16.37 -23.41
C ALA A 292 23.28 -17.89 -23.29
N LEU A 293 22.11 -18.34 -22.89
CA LEU A 293 21.77 -19.76 -22.76
C LEU A 293 21.80 -20.46 -24.13
N ILE A 294 21.18 -19.89 -25.16
CA ILE A 294 21.18 -20.45 -26.53
C ILE A 294 22.61 -20.57 -27.07
N VAL A 295 23.38 -19.46 -27.01
CA VAL A 295 24.78 -19.43 -27.47
C VAL A 295 25.63 -20.41 -26.66
N GLY A 296 25.45 -20.47 -25.36
CA GLY A 296 26.14 -21.38 -24.47
C GLY A 296 25.87 -22.86 -24.82
N ILE A 297 24.61 -23.23 -25.08
CA ILE A 297 24.25 -24.61 -25.53
C ILE A 297 24.87 -24.93 -26.87
N LEU A 298 24.83 -24.00 -27.86
CA LEU A 298 25.42 -24.21 -29.18
C LEU A 298 26.95 -24.43 -29.10
N LEU A 299 27.64 -23.69 -28.24
CA LEU A 299 29.08 -23.82 -28.02
C LEU A 299 29.45 -25.09 -27.23
N ALA A 300 28.59 -25.56 -26.32
CA ALA A 300 28.79 -26.72 -25.51
C ALA A 300 28.53 -28.04 -26.25
N ARG A 301 27.67 -28.02 -27.33
CA ARG A 301 27.40 -29.20 -28.16
C ARG A 301 28.67 -29.70 -28.83
N ARG A 302 28.96 -30.97 -28.74
CA ARG A 302 29.99 -31.61 -29.56
C ARG A 302 29.53 -31.61 -31.02
N PRO A 303 30.41 -31.29 -32.01
CA PRO A 303 30.10 -31.67 -33.37
C PRO A 303 29.91 -33.19 -33.39
N ARG A 304 28.82 -33.69 -33.99
CA ARG A 304 28.72 -35.12 -34.32
C ARG A 304 29.93 -35.39 -35.18
N ALA A 305 30.81 -36.26 -34.72
CA ALA A 305 31.74 -36.94 -35.61
C ALA A 305 30.85 -37.64 -36.64
N ASP A 306 30.89 -37.23 -37.88
CA ASP A 306 30.39 -38.00 -38.99
C ASP A 306 31.06 -39.36 -38.84
N MET A 307 30.29 -40.42 -38.56
CA MET A 307 30.77 -41.77 -38.73
C MET A 307 30.98 -41.87 -40.24
N ASP A 308 32.25 -41.69 -40.61
CA ASP A 308 32.75 -42.00 -41.91
C ASP A 308 32.49 -43.53 -42.10
N LEU A 309 31.42 -43.89 -42.77
CA LEU A 309 31.20 -45.25 -43.26
C LEU A 309 32.17 -45.42 -44.42
N GLY A 310 33.47 -45.21 -44.13
CA GLY A 310 34.54 -45.47 -45.02
C GLY A 310 34.64 -46.94 -45.34
N ASN A 311 34.17 -47.26 -46.51
CA ASN A 311 34.71 -48.30 -47.40
C ASN A 311 35.09 -49.61 -46.73
N ILE A 312 34.11 -50.51 -46.47
CA ILE A 312 34.36 -51.91 -46.31
C ILE A 312 34.58 -52.45 -47.71
N SER A 313 35.86 -52.60 -48.13
CA SER A 313 36.25 -53.37 -49.28
C SER A 313 35.82 -54.83 -49.10
N PRO A 314 35.13 -55.41 -50.09
CA PRO A 314 34.72 -56.85 -50.00
C PRO A 314 35.83 -57.80 -50.41
N GLU A 315 36.94 -57.83 -49.68
CA GLU A 315 38.07 -58.79 -49.99
C GLU A 315 38.68 -59.32 -48.69
N SER A 316 37.91 -60.09 -47.90
CA SER A 316 38.41 -60.99 -46.86
C SER A 316 37.26 -61.87 -46.30
N ALA A 317 36.52 -62.48 -47.18
CA ALA A 317 35.54 -63.50 -46.83
C ALA A 317 35.85 -64.87 -47.49
N ALA A 318 37.13 -65.26 -47.44
CA ALA A 318 37.54 -66.62 -47.87
C ALA A 318 38.80 -66.99 -47.10
N ASP A 319 38.67 -67.34 -45.83
CA ASP A 319 39.57 -68.27 -45.12
C ASP A 319 39.15 -68.27 -43.64
N ALA A 320 38.25 -69.11 -43.28
CA ALA A 320 38.08 -69.69 -41.92
C ALA A 320 36.89 -70.69 -41.90
N ALA A 321 36.89 -71.63 -42.79
CA ALA A 321 36.15 -72.87 -42.56
C ALA A 321 37.16 -73.92 -42.09
N GLU A 322 36.83 -74.54 -41.01
CA GLU A 322 37.42 -75.77 -40.45
C GLU A 322 38.16 -75.59 -39.12
N SER A 323 37.49 -75.87 -38.02
CA SER A 323 37.78 -76.97 -37.12
C SER A 323 36.85 -77.02 -35.89
N PRO A 324 36.26 -78.15 -35.55
CA PRO A 324 35.39 -78.30 -34.39
C PRO A 324 36.18 -78.70 -33.15
N GLY A 325 35.91 -78.09 -32.01
CA GLY A 325 36.50 -78.50 -30.72
C GLY A 325 35.57 -78.21 -29.56
N PRO A 326 35.66 -78.87 -28.46
CA PRO A 326 34.59 -79.67 -27.88
C PRO A 326 33.75 -78.93 -26.84
N ALA A 327 32.57 -79.47 -26.60
CA ALA A 327 31.62 -79.11 -25.57
C ALA A 327 32.21 -79.27 -24.15
N ALA A 328 31.89 -78.32 -23.28
CA ALA A 328 32.04 -78.44 -21.86
C ALA A 328 30.72 -78.13 -21.15
N PRO A 329 30.42 -78.80 -20.06
CA PRO A 329 29.08 -78.95 -19.54
C PRO A 329 28.72 -77.82 -18.59
N TRP A 330 27.46 -77.50 -18.63
CA TRP A 330 26.79 -76.62 -17.67
C TRP A 330 26.41 -77.40 -16.44
N GLU A 331 26.71 -76.91 -15.29
CA GLU A 331 26.21 -77.41 -14.02
C GLU A 331 25.36 -76.37 -13.32
N GLN A 332 24.15 -76.80 -12.97
CA GLN A 332 23.23 -76.15 -12.12
C GLN A 332 23.72 -76.20 -10.69
N ASP A 333 23.70 -75.13 -9.97
CA ASP A 333 23.40 -75.16 -8.54
C ASP A 333 22.71 -73.92 -8.10
N GLY A 334 21.50 -74.08 -7.57
CA GLY A 334 20.73 -73.10 -6.88
C GLY A 334 21.22 -72.95 -5.45
N VAL A 335 21.17 -71.73 -4.97
CA VAL A 335 21.14 -71.45 -3.53
C VAL A 335 20.22 -70.28 -3.28
N SER A 336 19.16 -70.61 -2.62
CA SER A 336 18.34 -69.94 -1.58
C SER A 336 18.46 -68.43 -1.33
N ALA A 337 17.29 -67.88 -1.29
CA ALA A 337 16.92 -66.59 -0.66
C ALA A 337 17.33 -66.61 0.83
N ASP A 338 18.04 -65.57 1.24
CA ASP A 338 18.06 -65.13 2.64
C ASP A 338 17.29 -63.83 2.81
N VAL A 339 16.22 -63.97 3.58
CA VAL A 339 15.35 -62.94 4.06
C VAL A 339 16.03 -62.15 5.20
N ILE A 340 16.24 -60.89 5.07
CA ILE A 340 16.56 -60.02 6.21
C ILE A 340 15.26 -59.38 6.66
N PRO A 341 14.86 -59.53 7.95
CA PRO A 341 13.63 -58.94 8.47
C PRO A 341 13.87 -57.51 8.99
N GLY A 342 12.88 -56.66 8.76
CA GLY A 342 12.65 -55.49 9.60
C GLY A 342 12.96 -54.14 9.01
N MET A 343 12.00 -53.58 8.31
CA MET A 343 11.72 -52.12 8.38
C MET A 343 10.28 -51.89 7.93
N GLU A 344 9.42 -51.73 8.93
CA GLU A 344 8.05 -51.24 8.78
C GLU A 344 8.07 -49.76 8.40
N PRO A 345 7.19 -49.29 7.52
CA PRO A 345 7.06 -47.88 7.22
C PRO A 345 6.22 -47.21 8.32
N GLN A 346 6.82 -46.30 9.07
CA GLN A 346 6.14 -45.43 10.01
C GLN A 346 5.33 -44.37 9.25
N ALA A 347 4.03 -44.25 9.57
CA ALA A 347 3.11 -43.20 9.19
C ALA A 347 3.52 -41.86 9.83
N PRO A 348 3.22 -40.71 9.20
CA PRO A 348 3.58 -39.41 9.75
C PRO A 348 2.73 -39.06 10.97
N GLU A 349 3.41 -38.75 12.05
CA GLU A 349 2.87 -38.28 13.33
C GLU A 349 2.22 -36.91 13.16
N GLN A 350 0.93 -36.80 13.52
CA GLN A 350 0.18 -35.58 13.62
C GLN A 350 0.73 -34.73 14.78
N ASN A 351 1.28 -33.58 14.45
CA ASN A 351 1.78 -32.61 15.41
C ASN A 351 0.58 -31.86 16.05
N LYS A 352 0.34 -32.17 17.31
CA LYS A 352 -0.71 -31.64 18.16
C LYS A 352 -0.30 -30.24 18.62
N ALA A 353 -1.11 -29.21 18.32
CA ALA A 353 -0.93 -27.84 18.76
C ALA A 353 -0.96 -27.73 20.29
N PRO A 354 -0.16 -26.85 20.91
CA PRO A 354 -0.22 -26.63 22.35
C PRO A 354 -1.48 -25.83 22.71
N GLN A 355 -2.24 -26.35 23.68
CA GLN A 355 -3.36 -25.67 24.33
C GLN A 355 -2.84 -24.49 25.17
N ALA A 356 -3.39 -23.31 24.92
CA ALA A 356 -3.21 -22.13 25.76
C ALA A 356 -3.97 -22.32 27.07
N THR A 357 -3.25 -22.32 28.19
CA THR A 357 -3.80 -22.22 29.55
C THR A 357 -4.20 -20.77 29.83
N ALA A 358 -5.45 -20.57 30.18
CA ALA A 358 -6.01 -19.31 30.67
C ALA A 358 -5.45 -18.98 32.07
N PRO A 359 -5.10 -17.74 32.38
CA PRO A 359 -4.84 -17.33 33.76
C PRO A 359 -6.15 -16.98 34.48
N SER A 360 -6.21 -17.48 35.72
CA SER A 360 -7.23 -17.25 36.73
C SER A 360 -7.26 -15.79 37.22
N PRO A 361 -8.44 -15.24 37.62
CA PRO A 361 -8.56 -13.86 38.07
C PRO A 361 -8.16 -13.73 39.54
N GLU A 362 -7.15 -12.91 39.83
CA GLU A 362 -6.83 -12.52 41.20
C GLU A 362 -7.03 -11.03 41.41
N ALA A 363 -8.00 -10.80 42.31
CA ALA A 363 -8.22 -9.69 43.25
C ALA A 363 -7.89 -8.25 42.86
N ALA A 364 -8.97 -7.50 42.72
CA ALA A 364 -9.02 -6.05 42.82
C ALA A 364 -8.45 -5.53 44.14
N LYS A 365 -7.44 -4.67 44.08
CA LYS A 365 -7.08 -3.72 45.16
C LYS A 365 -7.35 -2.30 44.68
N LYS A 366 -8.32 -1.68 45.34
CA LYS A 366 -8.74 -0.29 45.30
C LYS A 366 -7.64 0.58 45.95
N PRO A 367 -7.20 1.69 45.35
CA PRO A 367 -6.48 2.73 46.11
C PRO A 367 -7.47 3.76 46.64
N GLU A 368 -7.26 4.05 47.87
CA GLU A 368 -7.88 4.94 48.82
C GLU A 368 -7.69 6.42 48.45
N ALA A 369 -8.74 7.19 48.68
CA ALA A 369 -8.78 8.64 48.52
C ALA A 369 -7.88 9.35 49.52
N ALA A 370 -6.95 10.16 49.06
CA ALA A 370 -6.25 11.15 49.88
C ALA A 370 -6.83 12.54 49.65
N LYS A 371 -7.60 13.03 50.62
CA LYS A 371 -7.92 14.42 50.90
C LYS A 371 -6.71 15.13 51.46
N LYS A 372 -6.38 16.34 50.99
CA LYS A 372 -5.79 17.47 51.74
C LYS A 372 -5.90 18.69 50.83
N SER A 373 -6.68 19.68 51.15
CA SER A 373 -6.56 20.84 52.06
C SER A 373 -5.64 21.92 51.52
N ALA A 374 -6.25 22.97 51.08
CA ALA A 374 -6.10 24.41 51.36
C ALA A 374 -4.67 24.94 51.65
N GLU A 375 -4.19 25.82 50.78
CA GLU A 375 -3.88 27.24 51.06
C GLU A 375 -3.78 28.01 49.75
#